data_f3b7917480e3b9739d57746af6bca480
#
_entry.id   f3b7917480e3b9739d57746af6bca480
#
_cell.length_a   1.000
_cell.length_b   1.000
_cell.length_c   1.000
_cell.angle_alpha   90.00
_cell.angle_beta   90.00
_cell.angle_gamma   90.00
#
_symmetry.space_group_name_H-M   'P 1'
#
loop_
_entity.id
_entity.type
_entity.pdbx_description
1 polymer ?
#
loop_
_entity_poly.entity_id
_entity_poly.type
_entity_poly.pdbx_seq_one_letter_code
_entity_poly.pdbx_strand_id
1 'polypeptide(L)'
;MKMSTDHFRKRAWLLLGGCLAIVGSFSQLDAQEPPNIVLIFGDDMGLDCVSSFNERLGLETPHIDRLAEEGLSFMDAHSTSAVCSPSRYGLLTGRYNWRSRLKRGIVGKWERPLIEPDRLTLPEMLRQRGYSTTMIGKWHLGFDWPSKNQQDGQPPVFTTKQAEIDFTGSIQNGPNGRGFDYWFGDDVPNWPPYAWRENNQLLGTISTTAEKLGLTKYTGVNPGPAVDNWRLESVLPEYGKRCAKFIHTQKNEKKPFFLYFPMPSPHSPIAPDEQWKGKSGISDYADFLIETDAIVGQLLQALDDSQQSKNTIVIFTTDNGTSPIAKFESLAEQGVHLTENFRGNKADAFEGGHRVPLIVRWPGITQPGSQTLEVVSLVDIMATLAQIVGFELPDNAAEDSASLLPLLHGKALERPLHEAIVCHSVSGHFAIRQGGENGQWKTLFCRGSGGWSAPREDEAAKQSLPLVQLYNLRSDPKESVNLYREQPEIVEQMTQTLKRFIENGRSTPGANQPNDQDLIHWQNVPWPK
;
A
#
# COMPACT_ATOMS: atom_id res chain seq x y z
N MET A 1 -46.71 29.94 -78.37
CA MET A 1 -46.64 31.14 -79.24
C MET A 1 -45.32 31.84 -78.88
N LYS A 2 -44.40 31.77 -79.86
CA LYS A 2 -43.26 32.67 -80.20
C LYS A 2 -42.41 33.20 -79.08
N MET A 3 -41.10 32.72 -78.98
CA MET A 3 -39.93 33.39 -79.59
C MET A 3 -39.55 34.66 -78.83
N SER A 4 -38.32 34.92 -78.44
CA SER A 4 -37.07 35.04 -79.25
C SER A 4 -35.93 35.33 -78.24
N THR A 5 -34.83 34.61 -78.35
CA THR A 5 -33.44 35.06 -78.66
C THR A 5 -33.10 36.52 -78.30
N ASP A 6 -32.03 36.91 -77.69
CA ASP A 6 -30.63 36.83 -78.20
C ASP A 6 -29.66 37.60 -77.27
N HIS A 7 -28.45 37.08 -77.13
CA HIS A 7 -27.12 37.70 -77.27
C HIS A 7 -26.69 38.89 -76.35
N PHE A 8 -25.65 38.89 -75.65
CA PHE A 8 -24.27 39.19 -76.08
C PHE A 8 -23.29 39.47 -74.83
N ARG A 9 -22.19 38.79 -74.88
CA ARG A 9 -20.78 39.22 -74.67
C ARG A 9 -20.31 39.70 -73.26
N LYS A 10 -19.38 38.86 -72.78
CA LYS A 10 -18.01 39.13 -72.33
C LYS A 10 -17.73 40.43 -71.56
N ARG A 11 -17.27 40.26 -70.35
CA ARG A 11 -16.06 40.91 -69.83
C ARG A 11 -15.45 40.07 -68.68
N ALA A 12 -14.21 39.58 -68.91
CA ALA A 12 -13.35 38.99 -67.90
C ALA A 12 -12.84 40.11 -67.00
N TRP A 13 -12.96 39.92 -65.69
CA TRP A 13 -12.11 40.60 -64.71
C TRP A 13 -11.43 39.56 -63.84
N LEU A 14 -10.07 39.49 -64.00
CA LEU A 14 -9.21 38.83 -63.04
C LEU A 14 -9.30 39.55 -61.70
N LEU A 15 -9.74 38.85 -60.69
CA LEU A 15 -9.48 39.23 -59.30
C LEU A 15 -8.60 38.14 -58.71
N LEU A 16 -7.30 38.45 -58.56
CA LEU A 16 -6.38 37.77 -57.69
C LEU A 16 -6.86 37.99 -56.24
N GLY A 17 -7.53 37.01 -55.68
CA GLY A 17 -7.86 36.94 -54.27
C GLY A 17 -6.79 36.13 -53.57
N GLY A 18 -5.93 36.80 -52.81
CA GLY A 18 -4.88 36.17 -52.01
C GLY A 18 -5.49 35.21 -50.97
N CYS A 19 -5.16 33.94 -51.07
CA CYS A 19 -5.34 33.02 -49.95
C CYS A 19 -4.37 33.40 -48.82
N LEU A 20 -4.84 34.15 -47.84
CA LEU A 20 -4.17 34.21 -46.54
C LEU A 20 -4.29 32.82 -45.91
N ALA A 21 -3.22 32.04 -45.99
CA ALA A 21 -3.07 30.87 -45.14
C ALA A 21 -2.96 31.35 -43.69
N ILE A 22 -4.04 31.23 -42.92
CA ILE A 22 -4.00 31.29 -41.49
C ILE A 22 -3.23 30.03 -41.05
N VAL A 23 -1.93 30.16 -40.89
CA VAL A 23 -1.11 29.19 -40.17
C VAL A 23 -1.54 29.38 -38.70
N GLY A 24 -2.57 28.63 -38.29
CA GLY A 24 -2.89 28.44 -36.90
C GLY A 24 -1.66 27.85 -36.23
N SER A 25 -1.01 28.66 -35.42
CA SER A 25 -0.03 28.16 -34.45
C SER A 25 -0.77 27.17 -33.58
N PHE A 26 -0.69 25.89 -33.91
CA PHE A 26 -0.89 24.85 -32.91
C PHE A 26 0.20 25.11 -31.89
N SER A 27 -0.16 25.77 -30.78
CA SER A 27 0.64 25.74 -29.57
C SER A 27 0.87 24.24 -29.32
N GLN A 28 2.13 23.78 -29.47
CA GLN A 28 2.57 22.55 -28.86
C GLN A 28 2.10 22.68 -27.40
N LEU A 29 1.12 21.90 -27.01
CA LEU A 29 0.94 21.54 -25.64
C LEU A 29 2.30 20.97 -25.25
N ASP A 30 3.08 21.71 -24.48
CA ASP A 30 4.28 21.20 -23.84
C ASP A 30 3.87 19.89 -23.19
N ALA A 31 4.37 18.80 -23.74
CA ALA A 31 4.13 17.48 -23.17
C ALA A 31 4.73 17.55 -21.76
N GLN A 32 3.88 17.69 -20.76
CA GLN A 32 4.30 17.79 -19.37
C GLN A 32 5.17 16.56 -19.08
N GLU A 33 6.39 16.79 -18.60
CA GLU A 33 7.30 15.70 -18.27
C GLU A 33 6.61 14.74 -17.32
N PRO A 34 6.75 13.41 -17.53
CA PRO A 34 6.15 12.44 -16.63
C PRO A 34 6.59 12.71 -15.19
N PRO A 35 5.66 12.79 -14.21
CA PRO A 35 6.03 13.11 -12.84
C PRO A 35 6.86 11.99 -12.21
N ASN A 36 7.82 12.35 -11.36
CA ASN A 36 8.41 11.38 -10.44
C ASN A 36 7.36 10.89 -9.45
N ILE A 37 7.55 9.71 -8.91
CA ILE A 37 6.62 9.09 -7.97
C ILE A 37 7.40 8.63 -6.74
N VAL A 38 7.00 9.10 -5.56
CA VAL A 38 7.50 8.66 -4.26
C VAL A 38 6.33 8.05 -3.49
N LEU A 39 6.41 6.75 -3.21
CA LEU A 39 5.43 6.02 -2.41
C LEU A 39 6.06 5.67 -1.07
N ILE A 40 5.66 6.40 -0.02
CA ILE A 40 6.08 6.17 1.38
C ILE A 40 5.05 5.27 2.03
N PHE A 41 5.50 4.16 2.61
CA PHE A 41 4.64 3.10 3.10
C PHE A 41 5.03 2.70 4.53
N GLY A 42 4.28 3.17 5.52
CA GLY A 42 4.50 2.85 6.93
C GLY A 42 4.12 1.42 7.29
N ASP A 43 4.49 0.98 8.49
CA ASP A 43 4.29 -0.37 9.00
C ASP A 43 3.64 -0.31 10.39
N ASP A 44 2.48 -0.92 10.57
CA ASP A 44 1.71 -0.93 11.83
C ASP A 44 1.22 0.47 12.30
N MET A 45 0.80 1.31 11.38
CA MET A 45 0.38 2.68 11.67
C MET A 45 -1.04 2.94 11.13
N GLY A 46 -2.04 2.90 12.00
CA GLY A 46 -3.44 3.21 11.65
C GLY A 46 -3.68 4.70 11.37
N LEU A 47 -4.89 5.01 10.90
CA LEU A 47 -5.31 6.40 10.63
C LEU A 47 -5.11 7.30 11.86
N ASP A 48 -5.40 6.80 13.05
CA ASP A 48 -5.33 7.52 14.33
C ASP A 48 -3.89 7.90 14.76
N CYS A 49 -2.85 7.45 14.03
CA CYS A 49 -1.45 7.79 14.30
C CYS A 49 -0.99 9.08 13.60
N VAL A 50 -1.85 9.78 12.88
CA VAL A 50 -1.54 11.05 12.21
C VAL A 50 -2.26 12.19 12.91
N SER A 51 -1.51 13.20 13.37
CA SER A 51 -2.06 14.28 14.23
C SER A 51 -3.16 15.08 13.55
N SER A 52 -3.07 15.34 12.25
CA SER A 52 -4.14 16.02 11.49
C SER A 52 -5.43 15.20 11.33
N PHE A 53 -5.43 13.90 11.64
CA PHE A 53 -6.58 13.00 11.56
C PHE A 53 -7.11 12.58 12.93
N ASN A 54 -6.36 12.87 14.00
CA ASN A 54 -6.73 12.52 15.38
C ASN A 54 -6.33 13.63 16.36
N GLU A 55 -7.25 14.54 16.65
CA GLU A 55 -7.02 15.64 17.59
C GLU A 55 -6.62 15.18 19.00
N ARG A 56 -6.91 13.92 19.35
CA ARG A 56 -6.58 13.32 20.64
C ARG A 56 -5.31 12.47 20.62
N LEU A 57 -4.56 12.47 19.50
CA LEU A 57 -3.35 11.66 19.38
C LEU A 57 -2.35 11.93 20.53
N GLY A 58 -2.19 13.18 20.96
CA GLY A 58 -1.24 13.57 22.00
C GLY A 58 0.23 13.54 21.57
N LEU A 59 0.49 13.34 20.30
CA LEU A 59 1.79 13.47 19.61
C LEU A 59 1.60 14.29 18.34
N GLU A 60 2.67 14.86 17.84
CA GLU A 60 2.66 15.61 16.58
C GLU A 60 3.38 14.84 15.48
N THR A 61 2.81 14.88 14.27
CA THR A 61 3.37 14.32 13.04
C THR A 61 3.50 15.40 11.95
N PRO A 62 4.30 16.47 12.21
CA PRO A 62 4.27 17.70 11.41
C PRO A 62 4.65 17.50 9.95
N HIS A 63 5.41 16.48 9.61
CA HIS A 63 5.82 16.22 8.24
C HIS A 63 4.76 15.45 7.44
N ILE A 64 4.05 14.54 8.08
CA ILE A 64 2.89 13.86 7.48
C ILE A 64 1.74 14.86 7.39
N ASP A 65 1.55 15.71 8.39
CA ASP A 65 0.55 16.78 8.39
C ASP A 65 0.81 17.78 7.25
N ARG A 66 2.08 18.14 7.00
CA ARG A 66 2.45 18.94 5.82
C ARG A 66 1.98 18.29 4.51
N LEU A 67 2.11 16.98 4.36
CA LEU A 67 1.59 16.27 3.17
C LEU A 67 0.06 16.39 3.07
N ALA A 68 -0.66 16.29 4.18
CA ALA A 68 -2.11 16.47 4.23
C ALA A 68 -2.52 17.91 3.88
N GLU A 69 -1.80 18.90 4.38
CA GLU A 69 -2.01 20.32 4.07
C GLU A 69 -1.72 20.66 2.60
N GLU A 70 -0.71 20.03 1.99
CA GLU A 70 -0.31 20.25 0.59
C GLU A 70 -1.02 19.34 -0.42
N GLY A 71 -1.82 18.35 0.03
CA GLY A 71 -2.40 17.30 -0.80
C GLY A 71 -3.89 17.05 -0.57
N LEU A 72 -4.34 15.90 -1.07
CA LEU A 72 -5.66 15.33 -0.83
C LEU A 72 -5.55 14.17 0.16
N SER A 73 -6.35 14.20 1.23
CA SER A 73 -6.45 13.14 2.23
C SER A 73 -7.70 12.29 1.99
N PHE A 74 -7.53 10.97 1.96
CA PHE A 74 -8.60 9.98 1.87
C PHE A 74 -8.97 9.52 3.28
N MET A 75 -10.08 9.99 3.79
CA MET A 75 -10.51 9.71 5.17
C MET A 75 -11.16 8.33 5.33
N ASP A 76 -11.48 7.64 4.22
CA ASP A 76 -12.05 6.30 4.19
C ASP A 76 -11.22 5.34 3.31
N ALA A 77 -9.90 5.27 3.62
CA ALA A 77 -8.95 4.42 2.91
C ALA A 77 -8.62 3.16 3.70
N HIS A 78 -8.52 2.03 2.99
CA HIS A 78 -8.34 0.71 3.59
C HIS A 78 -7.18 -0.06 2.97
N SER A 79 -6.36 -0.66 3.83
CA SER A 79 -5.47 -1.74 3.39
C SER A 79 -6.27 -3.00 3.03
N THR A 80 -5.71 -3.84 2.18
CA THR A 80 -6.38 -5.07 1.72
C THR A 80 -6.46 -6.15 2.79
N SER A 81 -5.64 -6.02 3.82
CA SER A 81 -5.60 -6.91 4.97
C SER A 81 -5.16 -6.16 6.21
N ALA A 82 -5.49 -6.71 7.36
CA ALA A 82 -5.09 -6.16 8.65
C ALA A 82 -3.66 -6.56 9.09
N VAL A 83 -2.82 -7.07 8.16
CA VAL A 83 -1.41 -7.44 8.41
C VAL A 83 -0.53 -7.23 7.17
N CYS A 84 0.78 -7.17 7.40
CA CYS A 84 1.81 -6.67 6.48
C CYS A 84 1.87 -7.33 5.09
N SER A 85 2.31 -8.63 4.97
CA SER A 85 2.56 -9.27 3.67
C SER A 85 1.37 -9.24 2.73
N PRO A 86 0.13 -9.56 3.16
CA PRO A 86 -1.02 -9.50 2.29
C PRO A 86 -1.35 -8.08 1.81
N SER A 87 -1.16 -7.06 2.66
CA SER A 87 -1.36 -5.65 2.25
C SER A 87 -0.31 -5.20 1.24
N ARG A 88 0.95 -5.58 1.45
CA ARG A 88 2.05 -5.31 0.50
C ARG A 88 1.83 -6.00 -0.84
N TYR A 89 1.30 -7.22 -0.84
CA TYR A 89 0.87 -7.91 -2.07
C TYR A 89 -0.20 -7.09 -2.80
N GLY A 90 -1.27 -6.68 -2.09
CA GLY A 90 -2.37 -5.91 -2.67
C GLY A 90 -1.90 -4.60 -3.30
N LEU A 91 -1.07 -3.84 -2.59
CA LEU A 91 -0.49 -2.58 -3.05
C LEU A 91 0.32 -2.75 -4.35
N LEU A 92 1.19 -3.77 -4.40
CA LEU A 92 2.12 -3.96 -5.52
C LEU A 92 1.50 -4.66 -6.73
N THR A 93 0.33 -5.28 -6.59
CA THR A 93 -0.31 -6.06 -7.67
C THR A 93 -1.68 -5.54 -8.10
N GLY A 94 -2.29 -4.62 -7.33
CA GLY A 94 -3.67 -4.19 -7.57
C GLY A 94 -4.70 -5.32 -7.38
N ARG A 95 -4.35 -6.38 -6.64
CA ARG A 95 -5.13 -7.62 -6.49
C ARG A 95 -5.21 -8.02 -5.03
N TYR A 96 -6.36 -8.43 -4.54
CA TYR A 96 -6.49 -8.89 -3.16
C TYR A 96 -5.63 -10.13 -2.89
N ASN A 97 -4.92 -10.14 -1.75
CA ASN A 97 -4.04 -11.23 -1.33
C ASN A 97 -4.74 -12.59 -1.22
N TRP A 98 -6.00 -12.60 -0.81
CA TRP A 98 -6.77 -13.83 -0.64
C TRP A 98 -7.08 -14.55 -1.97
N ARG A 99 -6.84 -13.92 -3.11
CA ARG A 99 -6.83 -14.57 -4.43
C ARG A 99 -5.57 -15.39 -4.68
N SER A 100 -4.47 -15.09 -3.97
CA SER A 100 -3.20 -15.81 -4.02
C SER A 100 -3.19 -17.05 -3.11
N ARG A 101 -2.04 -17.71 -3.00
CA ARG A 101 -1.85 -18.82 -2.04
C ARG A 101 -1.97 -18.41 -0.57
N LEU A 102 -1.82 -17.11 -0.25
CA LEU A 102 -1.84 -16.60 1.12
C LEU A 102 -3.28 -16.29 1.58
N LYS A 103 -3.98 -17.32 2.05
CA LYS A 103 -5.38 -17.22 2.52
C LYS A 103 -5.49 -16.69 3.96
N ARG A 104 -4.43 -16.73 4.75
CA ARG A 104 -4.34 -16.26 6.14
C ARG A 104 -2.89 -16.04 6.54
N GLY A 105 -2.67 -15.27 7.62
CA GLY A 105 -1.34 -15.03 8.16
C GLY A 105 -0.50 -14.10 7.27
N ILE A 106 0.79 -14.29 7.37
CA ILE A 106 1.82 -13.53 6.65
C ILE A 106 2.79 -14.51 5.98
N VAL A 107 3.58 -14.03 5.03
CA VAL A 107 4.72 -14.79 4.50
C VAL A 107 5.72 -14.97 5.62
N GLY A 108 6.11 -16.21 5.91
CA GLY A 108 7.03 -16.55 7.00
C GLY A 108 8.49 -16.33 6.62
N LYS A 109 9.37 -16.44 7.65
CA LYS A 109 10.81 -16.44 7.43
C LYS A 109 11.21 -17.55 6.47
N TRP A 110 12.11 -17.26 5.55
CA TRP A 110 12.64 -18.21 4.58
C TRP A 110 11.62 -18.76 3.58
N GLU A 111 10.38 -18.25 3.57
CA GLU A 111 9.36 -18.67 2.61
C GLU A 111 9.65 -18.18 1.20
N ARG A 112 9.13 -18.95 0.23
CA ARG A 112 9.21 -18.62 -1.19
C ARG A 112 8.42 -17.35 -1.52
N PRO A 113 8.73 -16.69 -2.64
CA PRO A 113 8.03 -15.49 -3.09
C PRO A 113 6.52 -15.69 -3.14
N LEU A 114 5.75 -14.71 -2.65
CA LEU A 114 4.29 -14.72 -2.69
C LEU A 114 3.78 -14.29 -4.06
N ILE A 115 4.39 -13.28 -4.67
CA ILE A 115 4.01 -12.78 -5.99
C ILE A 115 4.50 -13.78 -7.04
N GLU A 116 3.59 -14.25 -7.89
CA GLU A 116 3.89 -15.18 -8.97
C GLU A 116 4.85 -14.54 -9.99
N PRO A 117 5.69 -15.35 -10.69
CA PRO A 117 6.70 -14.82 -11.61
C PRO A 117 6.14 -13.98 -12.77
N ASP A 118 4.97 -14.33 -13.26
CA ASP A 118 4.28 -13.70 -14.39
C ASP A 118 3.24 -12.66 -13.98
N ARG A 119 3.07 -12.40 -12.68
CA ARG A 119 2.16 -11.38 -12.16
C ARG A 119 2.73 -9.98 -12.42
N LEU A 120 2.00 -9.18 -13.19
CA LEU A 120 2.33 -7.78 -13.38
C LEU A 120 2.30 -7.05 -12.03
N THR A 121 3.39 -6.35 -11.73
CA THR A 121 3.52 -5.54 -10.51
C THR A 121 3.57 -4.06 -10.83
N LEU A 122 3.26 -3.22 -9.85
CA LEU A 122 3.33 -1.77 -9.95
C LEU A 122 4.71 -1.27 -10.44
N PRO A 123 5.86 -1.70 -9.86
CA PRO A 123 7.17 -1.28 -10.36
C PRO A 123 7.45 -1.81 -11.78
N GLU A 124 7.04 -3.03 -12.12
CA GLU A 124 7.23 -3.56 -13.47
C GLU A 124 6.44 -2.74 -14.51
N MET A 125 5.19 -2.39 -14.21
CA MET A 125 4.37 -1.54 -15.04
C MET A 125 5.04 -0.18 -15.28
N LEU A 126 5.52 0.47 -14.21
CA LEU A 126 6.22 1.76 -14.31
C LEU A 126 7.53 1.65 -15.08
N ARG A 127 8.29 0.56 -14.90
CA ARG A 127 9.52 0.28 -15.66
C ARG A 127 9.24 0.17 -17.18
N GLN A 128 8.14 -0.50 -17.56
CA GLN A 128 7.68 -0.56 -18.96
C GLN A 128 7.29 0.81 -19.53
N ARG A 129 6.95 1.78 -18.67
CA ARG A 129 6.70 3.18 -19.03
C ARG A 129 7.93 4.08 -18.95
N GLY A 130 9.11 3.48 -18.80
CA GLY A 130 10.38 4.20 -18.83
C GLY A 130 10.85 4.75 -17.50
N TYR A 131 10.20 4.43 -16.37
CA TYR A 131 10.66 4.84 -15.05
C TYR A 131 11.92 4.08 -14.61
N SER A 132 12.79 4.75 -13.87
CA SER A 132 13.79 4.11 -13.02
C SER A 132 13.12 3.70 -11.72
N THR A 133 13.15 2.41 -11.39
CA THR A 133 12.39 1.85 -10.27
C THR A 133 13.31 1.44 -9.13
N THR A 134 13.12 2.06 -7.97
CA THR A 134 13.96 1.87 -6.78
C THR A 134 13.10 1.54 -5.57
N MET A 135 13.54 0.55 -4.80
CA MET A 135 12.98 0.22 -3.49
C MET A 135 14.06 0.38 -2.42
N ILE A 136 13.74 1.07 -1.32
CA ILE A 136 14.59 1.16 -0.13
C ILE A 136 13.71 0.88 1.08
N GLY A 137 13.95 -0.24 1.78
CA GLY A 137 13.20 -0.64 2.96
C GLY A 137 12.79 -2.11 3.03
N LYS A 138 11.75 -2.39 3.81
CA LYS A 138 11.21 -3.72 4.14
C LYS A 138 10.48 -4.37 2.97
N TRP A 139 10.83 -5.64 2.64
CA TRP A 139 10.17 -6.41 1.58
C TRP A 139 8.96 -7.21 2.04
N HIS A 140 9.17 -8.20 2.86
CA HIS A 140 8.18 -9.09 3.48
C HIS A 140 7.24 -9.84 2.51
N LEU A 141 7.71 -10.19 1.34
CA LEU A 141 6.96 -10.96 0.34
C LEU A 141 7.69 -12.23 -0.10
N GLY A 142 8.73 -12.63 0.64
CA GLY A 142 9.48 -13.87 0.43
C GLY A 142 10.55 -13.77 -0.66
N PHE A 143 11.43 -14.77 -0.66
CA PHE A 143 12.57 -14.89 -1.56
C PHE A 143 12.81 -16.35 -1.93
N ASP A 144 13.48 -16.58 -3.04
CA ASP A 144 14.13 -17.86 -3.31
C ASP A 144 15.56 -17.82 -2.74
N TRP A 145 15.74 -18.48 -1.60
CA TRP A 145 17.02 -18.54 -0.88
C TRP A 145 17.92 -19.59 -1.49
N PRO A 146 19.18 -19.24 -1.87
CA PRO A 146 20.10 -20.21 -2.45
C PRO A 146 20.48 -21.30 -1.45
N SER A 147 20.59 -22.54 -1.93
CA SER A 147 20.91 -23.71 -1.13
C SER A 147 22.40 -24.05 -1.16
N LYS A 148 22.97 -24.44 -0.02
CA LYS A 148 24.29 -25.07 0.08
C LYS A 148 24.41 -26.34 -0.74
N ASN A 149 23.30 -26.96 -1.12
CA ASN A 149 23.26 -28.17 -1.95
C ASN A 149 23.36 -27.86 -3.45
N GLN A 150 23.64 -26.61 -3.84
CA GLN A 150 23.90 -26.22 -5.21
C GLN A 150 25.11 -26.96 -5.77
N GLN A 151 24.97 -27.53 -6.99
CA GLN A 151 26.06 -28.17 -7.71
C GLN A 151 26.44 -27.31 -8.92
N ASP A 152 27.76 -27.29 -9.18
CA ASP A 152 28.28 -26.54 -10.33
C ASP A 152 27.68 -27.04 -11.65
N GLY A 153 27.29 -26.11 -12.51
CA GLY A 153 26.71 -26.42 -13.82
C GLY A 153 25.25 -26.91 -13.79
N GLN A 154 24.62 -26.99 -12.62
CA GLN A 154 23.21 -27.34 -12.50
C GLN A 154 22.32 -26.09 -12.30
N PRO A 155 21.02 -26.17 -12.65
CA PRO A 155 20.07 -25.09 -12.36
C PRO A 155 20.08 -24.70 -10.88
N PRO A 156 19.76 -23.42 -10.52
CA PRO A 156 19.74 -22.96 -9.15
C PRO A 156 18.85 -23.82 -8.25
N VAL A 157 19.37 -24.20 -7.07
CA VAL A 157 18.63 -24.92 -6.04
C VAL A 157 18.30 -23.96 -4.90
N PHE A 158 17.02 -23.89 -4.53
CA PHE A 158 16.54 -23.04 -3.46
C PHE A 158 16.03 -23.84 -2.27
N THR A 159 16.05 -23.23 -1.08
CA THR A 159 15.61 -23.88 0.15
C THR A 159 14.82 -22.92 1.05
N THR A 160 13.93 -23.48 1.86
CA THR A 160 13.20 -22.78 2.94
C THR A 160 13.73 -23.15 4.33
N LYS A 161 14.78 -23.99 4.40
CA LYS A 161 15.37 -24.43 5.66
C LYS A 161 16.62 -23.63 5.98
N GLN A 162 16.60 -22.85 7.04
CA GLN A 162 17.70 -21.99 7.45
C GLN A 162 19.07 -22.68 7.44
N ALA A 163 19.18 -23.91 7.92
CA ALA A 163 20.43 -24.66 8.00
C ALA A 163 21.06 -24.95 6.63
N GLU A 164 20.24 -25.01 5.58
CA GLU A 164 20.63 -25.30 4.21
C GLU A 164 20.90 -24.04 3.38
N ILE A 165 20.61 -22.83 3.89
CA ILE A 165 20.80 -21.58 3.15
C ILE A 165 22.28 -21.27 3.00
N ASP A 166 22.69 -20.99 1.77
CA ASP A 166 23.98 -20.37 1.45
C ASP A 166 23.84 -18.84 1.46
N PHE A 167 24.28 -18.23 2.56
CA PHE A 167 24.24 -16.78 2.72
C PHE A 167 25.25 -16.02 1.85
N THR A 168 26.11 -16.71 1.11
CA THR A 168 27.04 -16.11 0.14
C THR A 168 26.50 -16.15 -1.29
N GLY A 169 25.47 -16.96 -1.51
CA GLY A 169 24.82 -17.12 -2.81
C GLY A 169 23.86 -15.99 -3.16
N SER A 170 23.46 -15.94 -4.42
CA SER A 170 22.53 -14.93 -4.93
C SER A 170 21.09 -15.27 -4.56
N ILE A 171 20.44 -14.36 -3.83
CA ILE A 171 19.01 -14.41 -3.51
C ILE A 171 18.22 -14.09 -4.79
N GLN A 172 17.14 -14.84 -5.07
CA GLN A 172 16.37 -14.68 -6.30
C GLN A 172 14.90 -14.31 -6.00
N ASN A 173 14.23 -13.79 -7.01
CA ASN A 173 12.80 -13.50 -7.01
C ASN A 173 12.31 -12.61 -5.85
N GLY A 174 13.21 -11.81 -5.29
CA GLY A 174 12.90 -10.68 -4.42
C GLY A 174 12.49 -9.43 -5.23
N PRO A 175 12.70 -8.21 -4.71
CA PRO A 175 12.28 -6.97 -5.38
C PRO A 175 12.78 -6.81 -6.82
N ASN A 176 14.05 -7.16 -7.10
CA ASN A 176 14.58 -7.07 -8.47
C ASN A 176 13.88 -8.02 -9.44
N GLY A 177 13.45 -9.21 -8.98
CA GLY A 177 12.63 -10.14 -9.76
C GLY A 177 11.16 -9.71 -9.91
N ARG A 178 10.78 -8.57 -9.36
CA ARG A 178 9.41 -8.03 -9.36
C ARG A 178 9.33 -6.59 -9.83
N GLY A 179 10.29 -6.18 -10.68
CA GLY A 179 10.23 -4.93 -11.43
C GLY A 179 11.03 -3.77 -10.83
N PHE A 180 11.76 -3.94 -9.74
CA PHE A 180 12.68 -2.92 -9.25
C PHE A 180 14.06 -3.06 -9.90
N ASP A 181 14.59 -1.97 -10.47
CA ASP A 181 15.94 -1.90 -11.02
C ASP A 181 16.99 -1.95 -9.90
N TYR A 182 16.68 -1.38 -8.75
CA TYR A 182 17.55 -1.34 -7.57
C TYR A 182 16.73 -1.58 -6.29
N TRP A 183 17.30 -2.36 -5.38
CA TRP A 183 16.79 -2.56 -4.03
C TRP A 183 17.89 -2.51 -2.99
N PHE A 184 17.59 -1.84 -1.88
CA PHE A 184 18.35 -1.90 -0.63
C PHE A 184 17.41 -2.04 0.55
N GLY A 185 17.65 -3.03 1.43
CA GLY A 185 16.77 -3.20 2.58
C GLY A 185 16.98 -4.48 3.37
N ASP A 186 15.90 -4.87 4.03
CA ASP A 186 15.76 -6.15 4.72
C ASP A 186 14.44 -6.85 4.35
N ASP A 187 14.21 -8.05 4.88
CA ASP A 187 12.91 -8.72 4.76
C ASP A 187 11.95 -8.16 5.80
N VAL A 188 12.27 -8.40 7.07
CA VAL A 188 11.58 -7.85 8.25
C VAL A 188 12.64 -7.59 9.32
N PRO A 189 12.71 -6.40 9.94
CA PRO A 189 13.80 -6.02 10.84
C PRO A 189 14.00 -6.92 12.07
N ASN A 190 12.95 -7.64 12.48
CA ASN A 190 13.00 -8.57 13.61
C ASN A 190 13.27 -10.04 13.20
N TRP A 191 13.62 -10.28 11.90
CA TRP A 191 13.91 -11.62 11.38
C TRP A 191 15.34 -11.76 10.86
N PRO A 192 15.99 -12.91 11.13
CA PRO A 192 17.28 -13.20 10.53
C PRO A 192 17.16 -13.45 9.01
N PRO A 193 18.28 -13.31 8.27
CA PRO A 193 19.58 -12.88 8.74
C PRO A 193 19.60 -11.37 8.98
N TYR A 194 20.17 -10.97 10.10
CA TYR A 194 20.38 -9.56 10.46
C TYR A 194 21.57 -9.03 9.67
N ALA A 195 21.28 -8.60 8.45
CA ALA A 195 22.22 -8.10 7.45
C ALA A 195 21.48 -7.26 6.42
N TRP A 196 22.11 -6.22 5.91
CA TRP A 196 21.59 -5.50 4.76
C TRP A 196 21.58 -6.40 3.52
N ARG A 197 20.62 -6.15 2.66
CA ARG A 197 20.56 -6.69 1.31
C ARG A 197 20.67 -5.56 0.32
N GLU A 198 21.48 -5.76 -0.70
CA GLU A 198 21.54 -4.87 -1.84
C GLU A 198 21.35 -5.69 -3.10
N ASN A 199 20.26 -5.44 -3.79
CA ASN A 199 19.81 -6.28 -4.88
C ASN A 199 19.71 -7.76 -4.45
N ASN A 200 20.41 -8.64 -5.14
CA ASN A 200 20.36 -10.09 -4.90
C ASN A 200 21.42 -10.60 -3.91
N GLN A 201 22.09 -9.72 -3.16
CA GLN A 201 23.21 -10.09 -2.29
C GLN A 201 23.01 -9.62 -0.85
N LEU A 202 23.48 -10.41 0.10
CA LEU A 202 23.69 -9.93 1.46
C LEU A 202 24.96 -9.08 1.52
N LEU A 203 24.91 -7.99 2.28
CA LEU A 203 26.08 -7.16 2.56
C LEU A 203 26.74 -7.63 3.86
N GLY A 204 28.05 -7.89 3.78
CA GLY A 204 28.83 -8.40 4.90
C GLY A 204 28.82 -9.93 5.00
N THR A 205 29.55 -10.44 5.96
CA THR A 205 29.67 -11.87 6.24
C THR A 205 28.86 -12.24 7.47
N ILE A 206 28.05 -13.30 7.38
CA ILE A 206 27.36 -13.86 8.54
C ILE A 206 28.43 -14.52 9.44
N SER A 207 28.70 -13.89 10.58
CA SER A 207 29.78 -14.25 11.50
C SER A 207 29.32 -14.41 12.94
N THR A 208 28.13 -13.96 13.26
CA THR A 208 27.56 -13.95 14.62
C THR A 208 26.07 -14.29 14.61
N THR A 209 25.38 -14.08 15.73
CA THR A 209 23.93 -14.29 15.85
C THR A 209 23.28 -13.13 16.63
N ALA A 210 21.97 -12.97 16.44
CA ALA A 210 21.17 -11.97 17.15
C ALA A 210 21.32 -12.08 18.68
N GLU A 211 21.39 -13.31 19.20
CA GLU A 211 21.56 -13.57 20.65
C GLU A 211 22.91 -13.05 21.16
N LYS A 212 23.99 -13.30 20.41
CA LYS A 212 25.33 -12.82 20.78
C LYS A 212 25.45 -11.30 20.70
N LEU A 213 24.71 -10.67 19.80
CA LEU A 213 24.62 -9.21 19.69
C LEU A 213 23.64 -8.60 20.72
N GLY A 214 22.94 -9.41 21.50
CA GLY A 214 21.96 -8.95 22.47
C GLY A 214 20.69 -8.36 21.84
N LEU A 215 20.40 -8.65 20.58
CA LEU A 215 19.23 -8.13 19.88
C LEU A 215 17.92 -8.75 20.40
N THR A 216 17.98 -9.97 20.91
CA THR A 216 16.82 -10.69 21.45
C THR A 216 16.23 -10.07 22.71
N LYS A 217 16.85 -9.02 23.27
CA LYS A 217 16.25 -8.19 24.31
C LYS A 217 15.05 -7.36 23.80
N TYR A 218 15.02 -7.05 22.50
CA TYR A 218 13.92 -6.34 21.90
C TYR A 218 12.75 -7.27 21.63
N THR A 219 11.54 -6.82 21.96
CA THR A 219 10.31 -7.61 21.76
C THR A 219 10.12 -7.99 20.29
N GLY A 220 9.85 -9.26 20.03
CA GLY A 220 9.58 -9.80 18.70
C GLY A 220 10.81 -10.16 17.88
N VAL A 221 12.03 -9.85 18.34
CA VAL A 221 13.27 -10.24 17.66
C VAL A 221 13.48 -11.74 17.74
N ASN A 222 13.69 -12.36 16.59
CA ASN A 222 13.92 -13.78 16.47
C ASN A 222 15.41 -14.12 16.55
N PRO A 223 15.78 -15.24 17.20
CA PRO A 223 17.16 -15.72 17.19
C PRO A 223 17.58 -16.12 15.77
N GLY A 224 18.88 -15.98 15.47
CA GLY A 224 19.43 -16.43 14.19
C GLY A 224 20.65 -15.66 13.68
N PRO A 225 21.10 -15.98 12.46
CA PRO A 225 22.33 -15.47 11.88
C PRO A 225 22.35 -13.94 11.71
N ALA A 226 23.51 -13.34 11.94
CA ALA A 226 23.75 -11.91 11.84
C ALA A 226 25.16 -11.58 11.32
N VAL A 227 25.33 -10.40 10.74
CA VAL A 227 26.63 -9.77 10.54
C VAL A 227 27.08 -9.13 11.85
N ASP A 228 28.41 -8.95 12.01
CA ASP A 228 28.94 -8.20 13.14
C ASP A 228 28.45 -6.74 13.10
N ASN A 229 28.30 -6.16 14.28
CA ASN A 229 27.89 -4.76 14.45
C ASN A 229 26.49 -4.39 13.91
N TRP A 230 25.59 -5.36 13.69
CA TRP A 230 24.21 -5.04 13.35
C TRP A 230 23.51 -4.34 14.52
N ARG A 231 22.83 -3.24 14.21
CA ARG A 231 22.07 -2.45 15.20
C ARG A 231 20.68 -2.18 14.66
N LEU A 232 19.68 -2.48 15.46
CA LEU A 232 18.28 -2.25 15.09
C LEU A 232 17.94 -0.77 15.00
N GLU A 233 18.51 0.05 15.87
CA GLU A 233 18.33 1.49 15.94
C GLU A 233 18.85 2.21 14.68
N SER A 234 19.75 1.59 13.93
CA SER A 234 20.29 2.18 12.69
C SER A 234 19.45 1.89 11.44
N VAL A 235 18.42 1.03 11.55
CA VAL A 235 17.70 0.54 10.36
C VAL A 235 16.91 1.67 9.70
N LEU A 236 16.05 2.35 10.43
CA LEU A 236 15.22 3.42 9.89
C LEU A 236 16.06 4.65 9.42
N PRO A 237 17.05 5.13 10.19
CA PRO A 237 17.93 6.22 9.74
C PRO A 237 18.71 5.91 8.47
N GLU A 238 19.22 4.69 8.31
CA GLU A 238 19.96 4.30 7.09
C GLU A 238 19.04 4.29 5.87
N TYR A 239 17.79 3.86 6.02
CA TYR A 239 16.81 3.93 4.93
C TYR A 239 16.51 5.37 4.54
N GLY A 240 16.22 6.26 5.49
CA GLY A 240 15.97 7.67 5.25
C GLY A 240 17.14 8.35 4.53
N LYS A 241 18.37 8.12 5.01
CA LYS A 241 19.60 8.63 4.39
C LYS A 241 19.77 8.16 2.94
N ARG A 242 19.50 6.87 2.66
CA ARG A 242 19.61 6.33 1.29
C ARG A 242 18.53 6.86 0.37
N CYS A 243 17.29 7.02 0.86
CA CYS A 243 16.22 7.64 0.10
C CYS A 243 16.56 9.10 -0.28
N ALA A 244 17.00 9.91 0.69
CA ALA A 244 17.42 11.28 0.44
C ALA A 244 18.59 11.36 -0.56
N LYS A 245 19.60 10.48 -0.39
CA LYS A 245 20.72 10.39 -1.34
C LYS A 245 20.24 10.01 -2.75
N PHE A 246 19.34 9.05 -2.87
CA PHE A 246 18.76 8.64 -4.15
C PHE A 246 18.06 9.85 -4.81
N ILE A 247 17.16 10.54 -4.10
CA ILE A 247 16.45 11.71 -4.61
C ILE A 247 17.44 12.77 -5.13
N HIS A 248 18.50 13.09 -4.38
CA HIS A 248 19.52 14.04 -4.84
C HIS A 248 20.26 13.60 -6.11
N THR A 249 20.52 12.28 -6.27
CA THR A 249 21.18 11.77 -7.48
C THR A 249 20.28 11.85 -8.72
N GLN A 250 18.96 11.88 -8.56
CA GLN A 250 18.01 11.99 -9.66
C GLN A 250 17.84 13.42 -10.20
N LYS A 251 18.40 14.43 -9.55
CA LYS A 251 18.21 15.86 -9.90
C LYS A 251 18.48 16.19 -11.38
N ASN A 252 19.47 15.54 -11.97
CA ASN A 252 19.92 15.81 -13.35
C ASN A 252 19.56 14.68 -14.32
N GLU A 253 18.84 13.67 -13.84
CA GLU A 253 18.40 12.56 -14.68
C GLU A 253 17.17 12.98 -15.50
N LYS A 254 17.17 12.60 -16.79
CA LYS A 254 16.03 12.86 -17.68
C LYS A 254 14.91 11.83 -17.54
N LYS A 255 15.23 10.69 -16.96
CA LYS A 255 14.31 9.58 -16.79
C LYS A 255 13.52 9.80 -15.49
N PRO A 256 12.17 9.75 -15.51
CA PRO A 256 11.41 9.84 -14.28
C PRO A 256 11.72 8.64 -13.37
N PHE A 257 11.61 8.83 -12.06
CA PHE A 257 11.83 7.75 -11.11
C PHE A 257 10.58 7.37 -10.34
N PHE A 258 10.54 6.12 -9.93
CA PHE A 258 9.64 5.60 -8.91
C PHE A 258 10.47 5.13 -7.72
N LEU A 259 10.27 5.78 -6.57
CA LEU A 259 10.84 5.37 -5.29
C LEU A 259 9.73 4.77 -4.42
N TYR A 260 9.83 3.47 -4.15
CA TYR A 260 9.02 2.80 -3.12
C TYR A 260 9.82 2.73 -1.83
N PHE A 261 9.33 3.38 -0.81
CA PHE A 261 9.94 3.45 0.51
C PHE A 261 9.06 2.76 1.56
N PRO A 262 9.09 1.42 1.67
CA PRO A 262 8.40 0.69 2.74
C PRO A 262 9.21 0.77 4.02
N MET A 263 8.85 1.70 4.89
CA MET A 263 9.43 1.86 6.23
C MET A 263 9.11 0.63 7.08
N PRO A 264 10.02 0.24 8.00
CA PRO A 264 9.74 -0.81 8.98
C PRO A 264 9.14 -0.27 10.28
N SER A 265 8.76 1.00 10.34
CA SER A 265 8.35 1.70 11.56
C SER A 265 6.89 2.17 11.49
N PRO A 266 6.24 2.29 12.66
CA PRO A 266 6.68 1.93 14.01
C PRO A 266 6.46 0.47 14.40
N HIS A 267 6.59 -0.50 13.47
CA HIS A 267 6.54 -1.94 13.76
C HIS A 267 7.68 -2.38 14.68
N SER A 268 7.48 -3.49 15.40
CA SER A 268 8.54 -4.12 16.21
C SER A 268 9.71 -4.62 15.35
N PRO A 269 10.96 -4.56 15.84
CA PRO A 269 11.35 -4.11 17.19
C PRO A 269 11.24 -2.61 17.35
N ILE A 270 10.72 -2.16 18.49
CA ILE A 270 10.66 -0.74 18.82
C ILE A 270 12.08 -0.32 19.20
N ALA A 271 12.77 0.33 18.28
CA ALA A 271 14.18 0.66 18.40
C ALA A 271 14.47 2.04 17.78
N PRO A 272 13.98 3.12 18.41
CA PRO A 272 14.29 4.48 17.96
C PRO A 272 15.80 4.73 18.03
N ASP A 273 16.33 5.52 17.07
CA ASP A 273 17.72 5.95 17.09
C ASP A 273 18.01 6.78 18.35
N GLU A 274 19.26 6.77 18.81
CA GLU A 274 19.69 7.44 20.04
C GLU A 274 19.32 8.93 20.10
N GLN A 275 19.29 9.60 18.95
CA GLN A 275 18.89 11.02 18.89
C GLN A 275 17.39 11.23 19.20
N TRP A 276 16.56 10.21 19.06
CA TRP A 276 15.11 10.26 19.30
C TRP A 276 14.70 9.73 20.65
N LYS A 277 15.50 8.89 21.29
CA LYS A 277 15.19 8.32 22.62
C LYS A 277 14.93 9.40 23.65
N GLY A 278 13.79 9.29 24.31
CA GLY A 278 13.32 10.22 25.33
C GLY A 278 12.76 11.55 24.79
N LYS A 279 12.66 11.74 23.47
CA LYS A 279 12.14 12.99 22.90
C LYS A 279 10.66 13.21 23.16
N SER A 280 9.86 12.16 23.16
CA SER A 280 8.44 12.27 23.53
C SER A 280 8.23 12.50 25.03
N GLY A 281 9.18 12.09 25.87
CA GLY A 281 9.00 12.03 27.33
C GLY A 281 8.00 10.95 27.77
N ILE A 282 7.54 10.08 26.86
CA ILE A 282 6.44 9.12 27.05
C ILE A 282 6.95 7.68 26.98
N SER A 283 7.44 7.24 25.83
CA SER A 283 7.90 5.86 25.63
C SER A 283 8.73 5.71 24.36
N ASP A 284 9.50 4.63 24.26
CA ASP A 284 10.24 4.29 23.04
C ASP A 284 9.33 4.17 21.80
N TYR A 285 8.05 3.75 21.96
CA TYR A 285 7.10 3.70 20.86
C TYR A 285 6.74 5.09 20.36
N ALA A 286 6.45 6.02 21.27
CA ALA A 286 6.16 7.40 20.93
C ALA A 286 7.37 8.09 20.29
N ASP A 287 8.57 7.84 20.79
CA ASP A 287 9.83 8.31 20.18
C ASP A 287 10.00 7.76 18.76
N PHE A 288 9.68 6.48 18.54
CA PHE A 288 9.80 5.82 17.24
C PHE A 288 8.76 6.33 16.23
N LEU A 289 7.56 6.70 16.69
CA LEU A 289 6.55 7.35 15.86
C LEU A 289 7.00 8.75 15.42
N ILE A 290 7.59 9.54 16.33
CA ILE A 290 8.18 10.85 16.02
C ILE A 290 9.33 10.70 15.03
N GLU A 291 10.21 9.71 15.22
CA GLU A 291 11.28 9.42 14.27
C GLU A 291 10.73 9.04 12.89
N THR A 292 9.67 8.25 12.83
CA THR A 292 8.99 7.87 11.58
C THR A 292 8.53 9.10 10.80
N ASP A 293 7.88 10.05 11.47
CA ASP A 293 7.48 11.32 10.87
C ASP A 293 8.68 12.16 10.42
N ALA A 294 9.73 12.23 11.22
CA ALA A 294 10.94 12.96 10.87
C ALA A 294 11.65 12.41 9.62
N ILE A 295 11.61 11.10 9.42
CA ILE A 295 12.16 10.46 8.20
C ILE A 295 11.30 10.80 6.98
N VAL A 296 9.97 10.90 7.11
CA VAL A 296 9.12 11.46 6.04
C VAL A 296 9.58 12.87 5.70
N GLY A 297 9.80 13.70 6.73
CA GLY A 297 10.33 15.08 6.57
C GLY A 297 11.67 15.13 5.84
N GLN A 298 12.57 14.19 6.11
CA GLN A 298 13.86 14.10 5.42
C GLN A 298 13.71 13.88 3.91
N LEU A 299 12.74 13.06 3.48
CA LEU A 299 12.47 12.82 2.07
C LEU A 299 11.86 14.07 1.40
N LEU A 300 10.91 14.72 2.08
CA LEU A 300 10.29 15.95 1.57
C LEU A 300 11.34 17.05 1.40
N GLN A 301 12.24 17.20 2.38
CA GLN A 301 13.34 18.14 2.31
C GLN A 301 14.30 17.82 1.15
N ALA A 302 14.62 16.54 0.92
CA ALA A 302 15.46 16.13 -0.20
C ALA A 302 14.82 16.45 -1.57
N LEU A 303 13.50 16.34 -1.71
CA LEU A 303 12.76 16.76 -2.91
C LEU A 303 12.82 18.29 -3.09
N ASP A 304 12.67 19.04 -2.01
CA ASP A 304 12.74 20.51 -2.04
C ASP A 304 14.15 20.99 -2.42
N ASP A 305 15.19 20.50 -1.77
CA ASP A 305 16.60 20.85 -2.01
C ASP A 305 17.06 20.48 -3.43
N SER A 306 16.55 19.39 -3.97
CA SER A 306 16.82 18.96 -5.34
C SER A 306 15.95 19.65 -6.39
N GLN A 307 14.98 20.48 -5.95
CA GLN A 307 14.03 21.20 -6.80
C GLN A 307 13.09 20.27 -7.61
N GLN A 308 12.83 19.09 -7.10
CA GLN A 308 11.98 18.08 -7.76
C GLN A 308 10.55 18.04 -7.21
N SER A 309 10.25 18.73 -6.09
CA SER A 309 8.94 18.71 -5.43
C SER A 309 7.78 19.04 -6.36
N LYS A 310 7.98 19.98 -7.32
CA LYS A 310 6.92 20.41 -8.24
C LYS A 310 6.52 19.36 -9.27
N ASN A 311 7.46 18.49 -9.65
CA ASN A 311 7.22 17.40 -10.62
C ASN A 311 7.24 16.03 -9.96
N THR A 312 6.82 15.92 -8.69
CA THR A 312 6.79 14.67 -7.96
C THR A 312 5.44 14.45 -7.30
N ILE A 313 4.84 13.29 -7.58
CA ILE A 313 3.70 12.75 -6.83
C ILE A 313 4.27 12.10 -5.56
N VAL A 314 3.84 12.57 -4.39
CA VAL A 314 4.15 11.92 -3.12
C VAL A 314 2.89 11.28 -2.58
N ILE A 315 2.95 9.97 -2.35
CA ILE A 315 1.87 9.17 -1.75
C ILE A 315 2.37 8.68 -0.40
N PHE A 316 1.64 8.98 0.67
CA PHE A 316 1.87 8.43 2.00
C PHE A 316 0.71 7.52 2.39
N THR A 317 1.01 6.30 2.79
CA THR A 317 0.04 5.35 3.36
C THR A 317 0.75 4.30 4.20
N THR A 318 -0.01 3.33 4.77
CA THR A 318 0.54 2.29 5.67
C THR A 318 -0.10 0.93 5.38
N ASP A 319 0.52 -0.15 5.87
CA ASP A 319 0.11 -1.51 5.51
C ASP A 319 -1.07 -2.07 6.32
N ASN A 320 -1.25 -1.63 7.54
CA ASN A 320 -2.37 -2.03 8.41
C ASN A 320 -2.52 -1.10 9.61
N GLY A 321 -3.56 -1.31 10.39
CA GLY A 321 -3.80 -0.57 11.62
C GLY A 321 -2.73 -0.77 12.67
N THR A 322 -2.78 0.05 13.71
CA THR A 322 -1.78 0.10 14.79
C THR A 322 -1.68 -1.21 15.54
N SER A 323 -0.47 -1.62 15.87
CA SER A 323 -0.20 -2.87 16.60
C SER A 323 -0.38 -2.71 18.11
N PRO A 324 -0.95 -3.73 18.80
CA PRO A 324 -1.04 -3.72 20.26
C PRO A 324 0.32 -3.73 20.99
N ILE A 325 1.42 -3.92 20.28
CA ILE A 325 2.77 -3.74 20.85
C ILE A 325 3.02 -2.30 21.33
N ALA A 326 2.26 -1.35 20.81
CA ALA A 326 2.24 0.05 21.26
C ALA A 326 1.79 0.20 22.72
N LYS A 327 1.10 -0.82 23.30
CA LYS A 327 0.55 -0.80 24.66
C LYS A 327 -0.44 0.35 24.85
N PHE A 328 -1.54 0.33 24.12
CA PHE A 328 -2.54 1.41 24.02
C PHE A 328 -2.98 1.99 25.36
N GLU A 329 -3.28 1.14 26.35
CA GLU A 329 -3.71 1.57 27.68
C GLU A 329 -2.63 2.41 28.38
N SER A 330 -1.39 1.93 28.35
CA SER A 330 -0.25 2.64 28.94
C SER A 330 0.06 3.98 28.26
N LEU A 331 -0.15 4.06 26.94
CA LEU A 331 -0.01 5.30 26.19
C LEU A 331 -1.16 6.27 26.49
N ALA A 332 -2.39 5.77 26.57
CA ALA A 332 -3.57 6.57 26.88
C ALA A 332 -3.50 7.20 28.28
N GLU A 333 -2.96 6.49 29.28
CA GLU A 333 -2.67 7.03 30.62
C GLU A 333 -1.69 8.22 30.58
N GLN A 334 -0.89 8.32 29.52
CA GLN A 334 0.08 9.40 29.28
C GLN A 334 -0.42 10.41 28.24
N GLY A 335 -1.71 10.33 27.85
CA GLY A 335 -2.33 11.27 26.93
C GLY A 335 -2.13 10.97 25.44
N VAL A 336 -1.63 9.77 25.08
CA VAL A 336 -1.45 9.35 23.68
C VAL A 336 -2.49 8.32 23.29
N HIS A 337 -3.37 8.66 22.34
CA HIS A 337 -4.54 7.88 21.94
C HIS A 337 -4.44 7.40 20.50
N LEU A 338 -4.02 6.15 20.28
CA LEU A 338 -3.75 5.55 18.95
C LEU A 338 -4.92 4.77 18.36
N THR A 339 -6.02 4.59 19.11
CA THR A 339 -7.18 3.77 18.71
C THR A 339 -8.50 4.44 19.13
N GLU A 340 -8.55 5.75 19.00
CA GLU A 340 -9.68 6.53 19.53
C GLU A 340 -10.94 6.41 18.69
N ASN A 341 -10.80 6.41 17.36
CA ASN A 341 -11.92 6.54 16.45
C ASN A 341 -12.53 5.21 16.03
N PHE A 342 -11.74 4.13 16.03
CA PHE A 342 -12.13 2.84 15.46
C PHE A 342 -11.95 1.69 16.44
N ARG A 343 -12.81 0.67 16.31
CA ARG A 343 -12.69 -0.57 17.04
C ARG A 343 -11.59 -1.45 16.45
N GLY A 344 -10.91 -2.21 17.32
CA GLY A 344 -9.88 -3.17 16.92
C GLY A 344 -8.53 -2.51 16.64
N ASN A 345 -7.63 -3.31 16.13
CA ASN A 345 -6.24 -2.95 15.85
C ASN A 345 -5.66 -3.91 14.80
N LYS A 346 -4.37 -3.83 14.51
CA LYS A 346 -3.66 -4.80 13.65
C LYS A 346 -4.20 -6.21 13.84
N ALA A 347 -4.35 -6.94 12.75
CA ALA A 347 -4.86 -8.31 12.64
C ALA A 347 -6.39 -8.46 12.61
N ASP A 348 -7.16 -7.49 13.07
CA ASP A 348 -8.61 -7.58 13.21
C ASP A 348 -9.38 -7.30 11.91
N ALA A 349 -10.58 -7.87 11.79
CA ALA A 349 -11.53 -7.52 10.74
C ALA A 349 -12.28 -6.20 11.01
N PHE A 350 -12.18 -5.64 12.21
CA PHE A 350 -12.72 -4.33 12.57
C PHE A 350 -11.96 -3.18 11.89
N GLU A 351 -12.59 -2.00 11.81
CA GLU A 351 -12.02 -0.83 11.13
C GLU A 351 -10.59 -0.50 11.58
N GLY A 352 -10.30 -0.55 12.87
CA GLY A 352 -8.96 -0.30 13.42
C GLY A 352 -7.87 -1.25 12.92
N GLY A 353 -8.24 -2.39 12.31
CA GLY A 353 -7.28 -3.32 11.72
C GLY A 353 -6.77 -2.93 10.34
N HIS A 354 -7.57 -2.19 9.57
CA HIS A 354 -7.31 -1.93 8.15
C HIS A 354 -7.62 -0.50 7.69
N ARG A 355 -8.14 0.37 8.56
CA ARG A 355 -8.31 1.79 8.28
C ARG A 355 -6.96 2.48 8.39
N VAL A 356 -6.45 2.98 7.26
CA VAL A 356 -5.09 3.51 7.15
C VAL A 356 -5.10 4.93 6.57
N PRO A 357 -4.10 5.77 6.89
CA PRO A 357 -3.95 7.04 6.22
C PRO A 357 -3.63 6.81 4.73
N LEU A 358 -4.21 7.62 3.87
CA LEU A 358 -3.82 7.74 2.47
C LEU A 358 -3.85 9.21 2.10
N ILE A 359 -2.67 9.75 1.81
CA ILE A 359 -2.47 11.15 1.43
C ILE A 359 -1.77 11.17 0.07
N VAL A 360 -2.29 11.95 -0.87
CA VAL A 360 -1.66 12.15 -2.17
C VAL A 360 -1.39 13.63 -2.39
N ARG A 361 -0.11 13.99 -2.43
CA ARG A 361 0.34 15.31 -2.85
C ARG A 361 0.78 15.27 -4.31
N TRP A 362 0.07 15.96 -5.18
CA TRP A 362 0.44 16.13 -6.59
C TRP A 362 0.30 17.61 -6.97
N PRO A 363 1.38 18.38 -6.92
CA PRO A 363 1.34 19.82 -7.16
C PRO A 363 0.69 20.17 -8.50
N GLY A 364 -0.27 21.11 -8.47
CA GLY A 364 -1.03 21.53 -9.65
C GLY A 364 -2.19 20.62 -10.04
N ILE A 365 -2.36 19.46 -9.39
CA ILE A 365 -3.46 18.51 -9.63
C ILE A 365 -4.33 18.36 -8.38
N THR A 366 -3.76 17.91 -7.25
CA THR A 366 -4.53 17.81 -6.00
C THR A 366 -4.76 19.19 -5.40
N GLN A 367 -5.97 19.43 -4.90
CA GLN A 367 -6.27 20.65 -4.15
C GLN A 367 -5.66 20.55 -2.75
N PRO A 368 -4.77 21.47 -2.36
CA PRO A 368 -4.17 21.48 -1.03
C PRO A 368 -5.21 21.49 0.10
N GLY A 369 -4.99 20.68 1.12
CA GLY A 369 -5.84 20.56 2.30
C GLY A 369 -7.23 19.97 2.05
N SER A 370 -7.47 19.41 0.87
CA SER A 370 -8.75 18.78 0.57
C SER A 370 -8.86 17.37 1.16
N GLN A 371 -10.11 16.94 1.37
CA GLN A 371 -10.43 15.62 1.91
C GLN A 371 -11.53 14.97 1.10
N THR A 372 -11.55 13.63 1.06
CA THR A 372 -12.65 12.83 0.51
C THR A 372 -13.04 11.72 1.46
N LEU A 373 -14.35 11.43 1.50
CA LEU A 373 -14.96 10.31 2.25
C LEU A 373 -15.29 9.13 1.33
N GLU A 374 -14.84 9.15 0.07
CA GLU A 374 -15.01 8.00 -0.82
C GLU A 374 -14.26 6.80 -0.26
N VAL A 375 -14.95 5.64 -0.22
CA VAL A 375 -14.36 4.38 0.24
C VAL A 375 -13.40 3.86 -0.81
N VAL A 376 -12.12 3.78 -0.46
CA VAL A 376 -11.04 3.36 -1.37
C VAL A 376 -10.16 2.27 -0.74
N SER A 377 -9.45 1.55 -1.57
CA SER A 377 -8.52 0.50 -1.14
C SER A 377 -7.11 0.76 -1.68
N LEU A 378 -6.09 0.30 -0.98
CA LEU A 378 -4.69 0.46 -1.42
C LEU A 378 -4.39 -0.26 -2.75
N VAL A 379 -5.21 -1.21 -3.18
CA VAL A 379 -5.11 -1.80 -4.54
C VAL A 379 -5.27 -0.73 -5.63
N ASP A 380 -5.98 0.36 -5.34
CA ASP A 380 -6.34 1.43 -6.30
C ASP A 380 -5.15 2.25 -6.77
N ILE A 381 -4.05 2.20 -6.03
CA ILE A 381 -2.80 2.87 -6.41
C ILE A 381 -2.29 2.35 -7.75
N MET A 382 -2.43 1.04 -8.05
CA MET A 382 -1.95 0.47 -9.31
C MET A 382 -2.69 1.02 -10.53
N ALA A 383 -4.04 0.99 -10.53
CA ALA A 383 -4.82 1.53 -11.64
C ALA A 383 -4.69 3.06 -11.76
N THR A 384 -4.53 3.75 -10.63
CA THR A 384 -4.29 5.19 -10.60
C THR A 384 -2.99 5.55 -11.32
N LEU A 385 -1.89 4.92 -10.94
CA LEU A 385 -0.60 5.19 -11.55
C LEU A 385 -0.56 4.69 -13.00
N ALA A 386 -1.21 3.56 -13.33
CA ALA A 386 -1.36 3.11 -14.70
C ALA A 386 -2.02 4.18 -15.58
N GLN A 387 -3.12 4.76 -15.12
CA GLN A 387 -3.82 5.81 -15.86
C GLN A 387 -2.98 7.10 -15.98
N ILE A 388 -2.25 7.48 -14.92
CA ILE A 388 -1.36 8.66 -14.94
C ILE A 388 -0.27 8.51 -15.99
N VAL A 389 0.35 7.32 -16.09
CA VAL A 389 1.46 7.09 -17.04
C VAL A 389 0.99 6.59 -18.41
N GLY A 390 -0.33 6.51 -18.62
CA GLY A 390 -0.90 6.05 -19.90
C GLY A 390 -0.63 4.58 -20.19
N PHE A 391 -0.59 3.72 -19.15
CA PHE A 391 -0.45 2.27 -19.31
C PHE A 391 -1.83 1.60 -19.34
N GLU A 392 -2.09 0.81 -20.36
CA GLU A 392 -3.31 0.01 -20.44
C GLU A 392 -3.11 -1.32 -19.70
N LEU A 393 -3.85 -1.48 -18.60
CA LEU A 393 -3.79 -2.69 -17.78
C LEU A 393 -4.47 -3.86 -18.52
N PRO A 394 -3.79 -5.02 -18.64
CA PRO A 394 -4.44 -6.20 -19.19
C PRO A 394 -5.47 -6.78 -18.22
N ASP A 395 -6.45 -7.54 -18.73
CA ASP A 395 -7.55 -8.11 -17.93
C ASP A 395 -7.09 -8.99 -16.76
N ASN A 396 -5.92 -9.61 -16.88
CA ASN A 396 -5.33 -10.47 -15.83
C ASN A 396 -4.39 -9.73 -14.87
N ALA A 397 -4.50 -8.40 -14.78
CA ALA A 397 -3.72 -7.59 -13.85
C ALA A 397 -4.62 -6.55 -13.17
N ALA A 398 -4.29 -6.22 -11.90
CA ALA A 398 -5.00 -5.22 -11.12
C ALA A 398 -6.52 -5.47 -11.03
N GLU A 399 -6.91 -6.73 -10.88
CA GLU A 399 -8.30 -7.22 -10.96
C GLU A 399 -9.23 -6.56 -9.92
N ASP A 400 -8.65 -5.96 -8.89
CA ASP A 400 -9.41 -5.33 -7.80
C ASP A 400 -9.20 -3.81 -7.73
N SER A 401 -8.42 -3.24 -8.65
CA SER A 401 -7.96 -1.86 -8.62
C SER A 401 -8.85 -0.94 -9.47
N ALA A 402 -9.25 0.19 -8.91
CA ALA A 402 -9.94 1.27 -9.61
C ALA A 402 -9.13 2.56 -9.52
N SER A 403 -9.19 3.41 -10.54
CA SER A 403 -8.36 4.62 -10.56
C SER A 403 -8.91 5.74 -9.69
N LEU A 404 -8.10 6.24 -8.77
CA LEU A 404 -8.37 7.42 -7.94
C LEU A 404 -8.24 8.74 -8.73
N LEU A 405 -7.80 8.72 -9.99
CA LEU A 405 -7.46 9.92 -10.75
C LEU A 405 -8.62 10.95 -10.83
N PRO A 406 -9.90 10.56 -10.96
CA PRO A 406 -10.99 11.53 -10.89
C PRO A 406 -11.02 12.29 -9.55
N LEU A 407 -10.80 11.60 -8.43
CA LEU A 407 -10.79 12.20 -7.09
C LEU A 407 -9.57 13.12 -6.91
N LEU A 408 -8.40 12.73 -7.43
CA LEU A 408 -7.19 13.56 -7.41
C LEU A 408 -7.40 14.89 -8.16
N HIS A 409 -8.23 14.89 -9.20
CA HIS A 409 -8.64 16.10 -9.93
C HIS A 409 -9.81 16.87 -9.30
N GLY A 410 -10.26 16.48 -8.11
CA GLY A 410 -11.40 17.09 -7.42
C GLY A 410 -12.74 16.89 -8.15
N LYS A 411 -12.86 15.87 -8.98
CA LYS A 411 -14.12 15.58 -9.71
C LYS A 411 -15.08 14.78 -8.83
N ALA A 412 -16.32 15.20 -8.80
CA ALA A 412 -17.40 14.40 -8.22
C ALA A 412 -17.59 13.12 -9.05
N LEU A 413 -17.80 12.01 -8.37
CA LEU A 413 -18.10 10.74 -9.01
C LEU A 413 -19.61 10.64 -9.27
N GLU A 414 -20.01 10.20 -10.46
CA GLU A 414 -21.41 9.91 -10.81
C GLU A 414 -21.95 8.66 -10.10
N ARG A 415 -21.04 7.76 -9.72
CA ARG A 415 -21.29 6.51 -9.00
C ARG A 415 -20.10 6.22 -8.09
N PRO A 416 -20.29 5.42 -7.02
CA PRO A 416 -19.17 4.97 -6.19
C PRO A 416 -18.01 4.41 -7.02
N LEU A 417 -16.79 4.67 -6.57
CA LEU A 417 -15.58 4.13 -7.21
C LEU A 417 -15.60 2.59 -7.21
N HIS A 418 -16.00 2.01 -6.07
CA HIS A 418 -16.26 0.59 -5.89
C HIS A 418 -17.70 0.33 -5.49
N GLU A 419 -18.28 -0.78 -5.93
CA GLU A 419 -19.53 -1.30 -5.35
C GLU A 419 -19.30 -1.68 -3.89
N ALA A 420 -18.19 -2.35 -3.63
CA ALA A 420 -17.69 -2.68 -2.30
C ALA A 420 -16.18 -2.96 -2.36
N ILE A 421 -15.50 -2.79 -1.24
CA ILE A 421 -14.12 -3.24 -1.04
C ILE A 421 -14.09 -4.42 -0.06
N VAL A 422 -13.01 -5.21 -0.12
CA VAL A 422 -12.84 -6.38 0.73
C VAL A 422 -11.55 -6.26 1.53
N CYS A 423 -11.66 -6.39 2.85
CA CYS A 423 -10.53 -6.47 3.76
C CYS A 423 -10.44 -7.87 4.36
N HIS A 424 -9.26 -8.27 4.81
CA HIS A 424 -8.99 -9.62 5.26
C HIS A 424 -8.25 -9.60 6.60
N SER A 425 -8.76 -10.31 7.60
CA SER A 425 -8.09 -10.42 8.90
C SER A 425 -6.88 -11.35 8.83
N VAL A 426 -6.03 -11.34 9.87
CA VAL A 426 -4.89 -12.26 9.96
C VAL A 426 -5.29 -13.73 9.90
N SER A 427 -6.46 -14.09 10.44
CA SER A 427 -6.96 -15.47 10.45
C SER A 427 -7.69 -15.87 9.18
N GLY A 428 -7.79 -14.97 8.18
CA GLY A 428 -8.43 -15.26 6.92
C GLY A 428 -9.93 -15.00 6.89
N HIS A 429 -10.45 -14.23 7.85
CA HIS A 429 -11.85 -13.81 7.84
C HIS A 429 -12.05 -12.60 6.95
N PHE A 430 -13.13 -12.60 6.19
CA PHE A 430 -13.49 -11.49 5.33
C PHE A 430 -14.26 -10.42 6.06
N ALA A 431 -13.97 -9.17 5.71
CA ALA A 431 -14.81 -8.01 5.93
C ALA A 431 -15.11 -7.38 4.57
N ILE A 432 -16.40 -7.16 4.25
CA ILE A 432 -16.79 -6.44 3.05
C ILE A 432 -17.41 -5.11 3.44
N ARG A 433 -16.97 -4.05 2.81
CA ARG A 433 -17.35 -2.67 3.05
C ARG A 433 -18.05 -2.11 1.83
N GLN A 434 -19.26 -1.60 1.97
CA GLN A 434 -19.98 -0.92 0.89
C GLN A 434 -19.16 0.26 0.38
N GLY A 435 -19.13 0.46 -0.93
CA GLY A 435 -18.40 1.54 -1.58
C GLY A 435 -19.18 2.87 -1.56
N GLY A 436 -18.50 3.93 -2.01
CA GLY A 436 -19.04 5.28 -2.15
C GLY A 436 -18.91 6.15 -0.90
N GLU A 437 -18.98 7.46 -1.07
CA GLU A 437 -18.88 8.47 0.01
C GLU A 437 -19.93 8.27 1.12
N ASN A 438 -21.06 7.66 0.79
CA ASN A 438 -22.11 7.31 1.73
C ASN A 438 -22.15 5.82 2.07
N GLY A 439 -21.11 5.08 1.72
CA GLY A 439 -21.00 3.68 2.03
C GLY A 439 -21.01 3.46 3.53
N GLN A 440 -22.15 3.00 4.04
CA GLN A 440 -22.35 2.91 5.50
C GLN A 440 -22.26 1.50 6.04
N TRP A 441 -22.45 0.48 5.19
CA TRP A 441 -22.58 -0.88 5.66
C TRP A 441 -21.27 -1.65 5.60
N LYS A 442 -21.01 -2.40 6.64
CA LYS A 442 -19.88 -3.33 6.73
C LYS A 442 -20.35 -4.66 7.29
N THR A 443 -20.03 -5.74 6.59
CA THR A 443 -20.31 -7.11 7.02
C THR A 443 -19.00 -7.84 7.31
N LEU A 444 -18.91 -8.46 8.49
CA LEU A 444 -17.79 -9.31 8.89
C LEU A 444 -18.25 -10.78 8.92
N PHE A 445 -17.46 -11.65 8.34
CA PHE A 445 -17.70 -13.10 8.32
C PHE A 445 -16.88 -13.82 9.40
N CYS A 446 -17.08 -13.39 10.64
CA CYS A 446 -16.47 -13.94 11.85
C CYS A 446 -17.36 -13.66 13.06
N ARG A 447 -17.17 -14.45 14.14
CA ARG A 447 -17.92 -14.29 15.39
C ARG A 447 -17.36 -13.17 16.26
N GLY A 448 -16.05 -13.08 16.30
CA GLY A 448 -15.28 -12.12 17.09
C GLY A 448 -14.57 -11.09 16.23
N SER A 449 -13.36 -10.71 16.64
CA SER A 449 -12.54 -9.75 15.90
C SER A 449 -11.97 -10.30 14.58
N GLY A 450 -11.99 -11.63 14.41
CA GLY A 450 -11.26 -12.29 13.32
C GLY A 450 -9.73 -12.24 13.48
N GLY A 451 -9.23 -11.60 14.54
CA GLY A 451 -7.81 -11.34 14.77
C GLY A 451 -7.37 -11.47 16.23
N TRP A 452 -6.79 -10.40 16.76
CA TRP A 452 -6.14 -10.42 18.09
C TRP A 452 -6.94 -9.78 19.21
N SER A 453 -7.83 -8.85 18.90
CA SER A 453 -8.68 -8.21 19.91
C SER A 453 -9.75 -9.15 20.46
N ALA A 454 -10.24 -8.84 21.64
CA ALA A 454 -11.38 -9.53 22.24
C ALA A 454 -12.72 -9.04 21.63
N PRO A 455 -13.72 -9.94 21.52
CA PRO A 455 -13.58 -11.36 21.72
C PRO A 455 -12.84 -12.01 20.54
N ARG A 456 -11.92 -12.93 20.82
CA ARG A 456 -11.33 -13.80 19.79
C ARG A 456 -12.34 -14.84 19.33
N GLU A 457 -12.08 -15.51 18.20
CA GLU A 457 -13.05 -16.45 17.61
C GLU A 457 -13.49 -17.58 18.55
N ASP A 458 -12.56 -18.13 19.35
CA ASP A 458 -12.85 -19.16 20.34
C ASP A 458 -13.65 -18.63 21.55
N GLU A 459 -13.37 -17.43 21.99
CA GLU A 459 -14.14 -16.75 23.05
C GLU A 459 -15.54 -16.41 22.56
N ALA A 460 -15.67 -15.88 21.35
CA ALA A 460 -16.94 -15.57 20.72
C ALA A 460 -17.80 -16.82 20.49
N ALA A 461 -17.17 -17.93 20.13
CA ALA A 461 -17.85 -19.22 19.99
C ALA A 461 -18.42 -19.72 21.33
N LYS A 462 -17.66 -19.61 22.43
CA LYS A 462 -18.13 -19.96 23.79
C LYS A 462 -19.31 -19.09 24.23
N GLN A 463 -19.33 -17.83 23.81
CA GLN A 463 -20.44 -16.90 24.05
C GLN A 463 -21.62 -17.09 23.09
N SER A 464 -21.54 -18.04 22.16
CA SER A 464 -22.56 -18.30 21.12
C SER A 464 -22.86 -17.06 20.26
N LEU A 465 -21.86 -16.21 20.03
CA LEU A 465 -22.02 -15.06 19.15
C LEU A 465 -22.28 -15.51 17.72
N PRO A 466 -22.99 -14.69 16.91
CA PRO A 466 -23.34 -15.03 15.52
C PRO A 466 -22.10 -15.15 14.65
N LEU A 467 -22.19 -15.97 13.57
CA LEU A 467 -21.11 -16.16 12.60
C LEU A 467 -20.86 -14.94 11.72
N VAL A 468 -21.81 -14.01 11.69
CA VAL A 468 -21.79 -12.82 10.85
C VAL A 468 -22.11 -11.61 11.72
N GLN A 469 -21.46 -10.51 11.43
CA GLN A 469 -21.70 -9.21 12.05
C GLN A 469 -22.01 -8.20 10.95
N LEU A 470 -22.95 -7.29 11.22
CA LEU A 470 -23.29 -6.17 10.34
C LEU A 470 -23.27 -4.87 11.13
N TYR A 471 -22.57 -3.88 10.62
CA TYR A 471 -22.47 -2.56 11.23
C TYR A 471 -22.84 -1.44 10.26
N ASN A 472 -23.44 -0.38 10.81
CA ASN A 472 -23.67 0.87 10.11
C ASN A 472 -22.61 1.87 10.57
N LEU A 473 -21.53 2.00 9.83
CA LEU A 473 -20.37 2.81 10.22
C LEU A 473 -20.64 4.32 10.21
N ARG A 474 -21.70 4.78 9.58
CA ARG A 474 -22.09 6.19 9.61
C ARG A 474 -22.63 6.62 10.98
N SER A 475 -23.38 5.75 11.64
CA SER A 475 -23.94 5.99 12.96
C SER A 475 -23.16 5.32 14.08
N ASP A 476 -22.38 4.31 13.78
CA ASP A 476 -21.61 3.49 14.72
C ASP A 476 -20.20 3.16 14.16
N PRO A 477 -19.31 4.18 14.06
CA PRO A 477 -17.95 3.97 13.55
C PRO A 477 -17.11 3.05 14.45
N LYS A 478 -17.54 2.83 15.70
CA LYS A 478 -16.90 1.92 16.67
C LYS A 478 -17.43 0.49 16.61
N GLU A 479 -18.26 0.15 15.64
CA GLU A 479 -18.75 -1.22 15.42
C GLU A 479 -19.28 -1.89 16.72
N SER A 480 -20.10 -1.14 17.46
CA SER A 480 -20.58 -1.52 18.80
C SER A 480 -21.88 -2.31 18.75
N VAL A 481 -22.75 -2.04 17.75
CA VAL A 481 -24.11 -2.58 17.62
C VAL A 481 -24.21 -3.47 16.41
N ASN A 482 -24.25 -4.79 16.62
CA ASN A 482 -24.38 -5.77 15.54
C ASN A 482 -25.85 -5.86 15.05
N LEU A 483 -26.11 -5.36 13.85
CA LEU A 483 -27.43 -5.25 13.21
C LEU A 483 -27.79 -6.44 12.29
N TYR A 484 -27.08 -7.57 12.36
CA TYR A 484 -27.27 -8.67 11.42
C TYR A 484 -28.68 -9.31 11.48
N ARG A 485 -29.38 -9.22 12.63
CA ARG A 485 -30.74 -9.74 12.78
C ARG A 485 -31.81 -8.74 12.31
N GLU A 486 -31.51 -7.46 12.49
CA GLU A 486 -32.39 -6.34 12.18
C GLU A 486 -32.39 -6.01 10.68
N GLN A 487 -31.28 -6.34 9.98
CA GLN A 487 -31.08 -6.03 8.57
C GLN A 487 -30.57 -7.24 7.77
N PRO A 488 -31.31 -8.39 7.78
CA PRO A 488 -30.84 -9.62 7.14
C PRO A 488 -30.70 -9.51 5.61
N GLU A 489 -31.49 -8.64 4.97
CA GLU A 489 -31.42 -8.37 3.54
C GLU A 489 -30.11 -7.69 3.13
N ILE A 490 -29.56 -6.84 3.99
CA ILE A 490 -28.24 -6.19 3.74
C ILE A 490 -27.13 -7.23 3.88
N VAL A 491 -27.19 -8.08 4.91
CA VAL A 491 -26.25 -9.20 5.06
C VAL A 491 -26.24 -10.09 3.83
N GLU A 492 -27.42 -10.44 3.31
CA GLU A 492 -27.55 -11.26 2.11
C GLU A 492 -26.96 -10.57 0.89
N GLN A 493 -27.28 -9.28 0.66
CA GLN A 493 -26.74 -8.48 -0.44
C GLN A 493 -25.22 -8.45 -0.40
N MET A 494 -24.64 -8.13 0.76
CA MET A 494 -23.17 -8.07 0.94
C MET A 494 -22.53 -9.43 0.74
N THR A 495 -23.19 -10.50 1.20
CA THR A 495 -22.74 -11.88 0.98
C THR A 495 -22.72 -12.24 -0.50
N GLN A 496 -23.77 -11.91 -1.24
CA GLN A 496 -23.83 -12.18 -2.69
C GLN A 496 -22.80 -11.36 -3.46
N THR A 497 -22.54 -10.12 -3.05
CA THR A 497 -21.48 -9.30 -3.65
C THR A 497 -20.10 -9.93 -3.43
N LEU A 498 -19.78 -10.38 -2.20
CA LEU A 498 -18.52 -11.06 -1.93
C LEU A 498 -18.37 -12.36 -2.75
N LYS A 499 -19.41 -13.17 -2.83
CA LYS A 499 -19.41 -14.40 -3.65
C LYS A 499 -19.12 -14.12 -5.09
N ARG A 500 -19.82 -13.14 -5.68
CA ARG A 500 -19.58 -12.70 -7.06
C ARG A 500 -18.13 -12.26 -7.28
N PHE A 501 -17.54 -11.50 -6.35
CA PHE A 501 -16.13 -11.11 -6.43
C PHE A 501 -15.17 -12.29 -6.37
N ILE A 502 -15.49 -13.30 -5.57
CA ILE A 502 -14.72 -14.55 -5.47
C ILE A 502 -14.85 -15.34 -6.78
N GLU A 503 -16.07 -15.58 -7.27
CA GLU A 503 -16.35 -16.39 -8.45
C GLU A 503 -15.82 -15.76 -9.74
N ASN A 504 -15.92 -14.43 -9.85
CA ASN A 504 -15.41 -13.70 -11.01
C ASN A 504 -13.87 -13.55 -10.99
N GLY A 505 -13.20 -13.84 -9.87
CA GLY A 505 -11.76 -13.62 -9.71
C GLY A 505 -11.36 -12.14 -9.76
N ARG A 506 -12.33 -11.22 -9.65
CA ARG A 506 -12.15 -9.77 -9.66
C ARG A 506 -13.31 -9.03 -9.00
N SER A 507 -13.06 -7.81 -8.53
CA SER A 507 -14.10 -6.92 -7.96
C SER A 507 -14.41 -5.70 -8.85
N THR A 508 -13.64 -5.50 -9.91
CA THR A 508 -13.81 -4.41 -10.90
C THR A 508 -14.37 -4.92 -12.23
N PRO A 509 -14.88 -4.07 -13.12
CA PRO A 509 -15.31 -4.50 -14.45
C PRO A 509 -14.18 -5.12 -15.28
N GLY A 510 -14.48 -6.15 -16.09
CA GLY A 510 -13.55 -6.84 -16.99
C GLY A 510 -13.87 -8.32 -17.13
N ALA A 511 -13.03 -9.06 -17.86
CA ALA A 511 -13.17 -10.51 -18.02
C ALA A 511 -12.85 -11.25 -16.72
N ASN A 512 -13.60 -12.31 -16.42
CA ASN A 512 -13.39 -13.15 -15.25
C ASN A 512 -11.96 -13.72 -15.22
N GLN A 513 -11.37 -13.77 -14.04
CA GLN A 513 -10.01 -14.25 -13.81
C GLN A 513 -10.01 -15.43 -12.81
N PRO A 514 -9.08 -16.36 -12.89
CA PRO A 514 -8.94 -17.41 -11.89
C PRO A 514 -8.37 -16.85 -10.59
N ASN A 515 -8.79 -17.43 -9.47
CA ASN A 515 -8.01 -17.34 -8.23
C ASN A 515 -6.90 -18.40 -8.27
N ASP A 516 -5.76 -18.17 -7.61
CA ASP A 516 -4.58 -19.04 -7.74
C ASP A 516 -4.75 -20.43 -7.10
N GLN A 517 -5.79 -20.65 -6.32
CA GLN A 517 -6.13 -21.95 -5.72
C GLN A 517 -7.64 -22.17 -5.69
N ASP A 518 -8.04 -23.43 -5.69
CA ASP A 518 -9.44 -23.83 -5.63
C ASP A 518 -10.20 -23.17 -4.47
N LEU A 519 -11.43 -22.75 -4.77
CA LEU A 519 -12.34 -22.04 -3.88
C LEU A 519 -12.77 -22.81 -2.62
N ILE A 520 -12.43 -24.09 -2.51
CA ILE A 520 -12.93 -25.07 -1.52
C ILE A 520 -12.65 -24.66 -0.06
N HIS A 521 -11.80 -23.64 0.18
CA HIS A 521 -11.36 -23.29 1.53
C HIS A 521 -11.56 -21.82 1.94
N TRP A 522 -12.57 -21.15 1.36
CA TRP A 522 -13.00 -19.85 1.90
C TRP A 522 -13.72 -20.07 3.23
N GLN A 523 -12.91 -20.24 4.28
CA GLN A 523 -13.43 -20.48 5.63
C GLN A 523 -14.31 -19.30 6.05
N ASN A 524 -15.47 -19.60 6.60
CA ASN A 524 -16.41 -18.70 7.25
C ASN A 524 -17.25 -17.78 6.35
N VAL A 525 -17.17 -17.83 5.05
CA VAL A 525 -18.24 -17.26 4.22
C VAL A 525 -19.41 -18.23 4.28
N PRO A 526 -20.59 -17.84 4.78
CA PRO A 526 -21.75 -18.72 4.78
C PRO A 526 -22.23 -18.93 3.35
N TRP A 527 -21.72 -19.97 2.68
CA TRP A 527 -22.27 -20.38 1.40
C TRP A 527 -23.70 -20.90 1.63
N PRO A 528 -24.70 -20.49 0.85
CA PRO A 528 -25.99 -21.14 0.89
C PRO A 528 -25.79 -22.62 0.58
N LYS A 529 -26.44 -23.49 1.37
CA LYS A 529 -26.47 -24.94 1.12
C LYS A 529 -27.21 -25.22 -0.17
#